data_8a04c2350aaafb8eb47932debef47bff
#
_entry.id   8a04c2350aaafb8eb47932debef47bff
#
_cell.length_a   1.000
_cell.length_b   1.000
_cell.length_c   1.000
_cell.angle_alpha   90.00
_cell.angle_beta   90.00
_cell.angle_gamma   90.00
#
_symmetry.space_group_name_H-M   'P 1'
#
loop_
_entity.id
_entity.type
_entity.pdbx_description
1 polymer ?
#
loop_
_entity_poly.entity_id
_entity_poly.type
_entity_poly.pdbx_seq_one_letter_code
_entity_poly.pdbx_strand_id
1 'polypeptide(L)'
;MMDILTPDFAAYELLDSGGGEKLERFGRYVLRRPEPQAVWRKTLSEEEWQRLADGVFTRLSGAGSDERGRWWFRDGRMAQGWTVEYRRGLLQLRMRLVPTSFKHVGLFPEQAANWDYIYDHTARMALRGTAPEVLNLFAYTGGASLAACAAGARVTHVDSVRQVVTWARENMEASGLKAVSYTHLTL
;
A
#
# COMPACT_ATOMS: atom_id res chain seq x y z
N MET A 1 -20.68 18.60 -5.18
CA MET A 1 -20.55 17.12 -5.33
C MET A 1 -19.05 16.83 -5.33
N MET A 2 -18.56 16.00 -4.45
CA MET A 2 -17.14 15.65 -4.41
C MET A 2 -16.95 14.51 -5.42
N ASP A 3 -16.26 14.79 -6.53
CA ASP A 3 -15.94 13.76 -7.50
C ASP A 3 -14.85 12.86 -6.87
N ILE A 4 -15.23 11.63 -6.55
CA ILE A 4 -14.26 10.62 -6.11
C ILE A 4 -13.57 10.11 -7.38
N LEU A 5 -12.40 10.68 -7.67
CA LEU A 5 -11.57 10.22 -8.77
C LEU A 5 -10.75 9.03 -8.30
N THR A 6 -10.86 7.91 -8.99
CA THR A 6 -9.91 6.81 -8.84
C THR A 6 -8.60 7.23 -9.50
N PRO A 7 -7.47 7.29 -8.77
CA PRO A 7 -6.20 7.67 -9.38
C PRO A 7 -5.75 6.61 -10.39
N ASP A 8 -5.07 7.07 -11.44
CA ASP A 8 -4.42 6.16 -12.38
C ASP A 8 -3.18 5.53 -11.71
N PHE A 9 -3.36 4.32 -11.22
CA PHE A 9 -2.30 3.55 -10.59
C PHE A 9 -1.91 2.37 -11.50
N ALA A 10 -1.09 2.62 -12.49
CA ALA A 10 -0.71 1.62 -13.52
C ALA A 10 -0.17 0.30 -12.94
N ALA A 11 0.44 0.33 -11.76
CA ALA A 11 0.96 -0.87 -11.09
C ALA A 11 -0.07 -1.59 -10.20
N TYR A 12 -1.33 -1.11 -10.15
CA TYR A 12 -2.39 -1.75 -9.38
C TYR A 12 -3.68 -1.88 -10.20
N GLU A 13 -4.37 -2.99 -10.04
CA GLU A 13 -5.68 -3.22 -10.65
C GLU A 13 -6.48 -4.22 -9.80
N LEU A 14 -7.73 -3.89 -9.51
CA LEU A 14 -8.69 -4.85 -9.00
C LEU A 14 -9.27 -5.63 -10.19
N LEU A 15 -8.85 -6.89 -10.35
CA LEU A 15 -9.26 -7.73 -11.49
C LEU A 15 -10.67 -8.28 -11.29
N ASP A 16 -10.99 -8.71 -10.07
CA ASP A 16 -12.31 -9.22 -9.70
C ASP A 16 -12.49 -9.21 -8.17
N SER A 17 -13.74 -9.25 -7.72
CA SER A 17 -14.07 -9.42 -6.31
C SER A 17 -15.41 -10.11 -6.15
N GLY A 18 -15.60 -10.82 -5.04
CA GLY A 18 -16.85 -11.51 -4.72
C GLY A 18 -16.63 -12.76 -3.88
N GLY A 19 -17.70 -13.30 -3.31
CA GLY A 19 -17.61 -14.49 -2.48
C GLY A 19 -16.70 -14.37 -1.26
N GLY A 20 -16.54 -13.15 -0.72
CA GLY A 20 -15.68 -12.87 0.42
C GLY A 20 -14.19 -12.74 0.07
N GLU A 21 -13.85 -12.57 -1.20
CA GLU A 21 -12.47 -12.49 -1.69
C GLU A 21 -12.28 -11.39 -2.73
N LYS A 22 -11.02 -11.05 -2.98
CA LYS A 22 -10.59 -10.16 -4.07
C LYS A 22 -9.38 -10.69 -4.78
N LEU A 23 -9.33 -10.44 -6.09
CA LEU A 23 -8.24 -10.77 -6.99
C LEU A 23 -7.64 -9.46 -7.49
N GLU A 24 -6.40 -9.18 -7.13
CA GLU A 24 -5.76 -7.88 -7.35
C GLU A 24 -4.38 -8.07 -7.98
N ARG A 25 -4.06 -7.25 -8.97
CA ARG A 25 -2.73 -7.18 -9.56
C ARG A 25 -1.90 -6.09 -8.85
N PHE A 26 -0.71 -6.44 -8.40
CA PHE A 26 0.31 -5.53 -7.86
C PHE A 26 1.60 -5.66 -8.67
N GLY A 27 1.81 -4.75 -9.60
CA GLY A 27 2.89 -4.83 -10.57
C GLY A 27 2.74 -6.06 -11.46
N ARG A 28 3.67 -6.99 -11.36
CA ARG A 28 3.67 -8.24 -12.14
C ARG A 28 2.92 -9.41 -11.50
N TYR A 29 2.52 -9.29 -10.23
CA TYR A 29 1.93 -10.40 -9.49
C TYR A 29 0.44 -10.17 -9.20
N VAL A 30 -0.32 -11.24 -9.29
CA VAL A 30 -1.75 -11.28 -8.97
C VAL A 30 -1.95 -12.02 -7.64
N LEU A 31 -2.65 -11.36 -6.72
CA LEU A 31 -2.91 -11.84 -5.37
C LEU A 31 -4.39 -12.15 -5.19
N ARG A 32 -4.70 -13.33 -4.64
CA ARG A 32 -6.02 -13.69 -4.13
C ARG A 32 -6.00 -13.55 -2.61
N ARG A 33 -6.89 -12.71 -2.08
CA ARG A 33 -6.94 -12.38 -0.65
C ARG A 33 -8.37 -12.34 -0.13
N PRO A 34 -8.61 -12.66 1.16
CA PRO A 34 -9.92 -12.48 1.78
C PRO A 34 -10.36 -11.02 1.78
N GLU A 35 -11.62 -10.78 1.41
CA GLU A 35 -12.31 -9.51 1.50
C GLU A 35 -13.77 -9.75 1.92
N PRO A 36 -14.03 -9.82 3.25
CA PRO A 36 -15.35 -10.18 3.76
C PRO A 36 -16.50 -9.27 3.33
N GLN A 37 -16.18 -8.04 2.91
CA GLN A 37 -17.17 -7.09 2.43
C GLN A 37 -17.62 -7.38 0.98
N ALA A 38 -16.88 -8.17 0.23
CA ALA A 38 -17.21 -8.56 -1.14
C ALA A 38 -18.26 -9.70 -1.15
N VAL A 39 -19.50 -9.40 -0.74
CA VAL A 39 -20.59 -10.38 -0.58
C VAL A 39 -21.29 -10.76 -1.89
N TRP A 40 -21.02 -10.06 -2.97
CA TRP A 40 -21.57 -10.34 -4.30
C TRP A 40 -20.88 -11.55 -4.95
N ARG A 41 -21.39 -11.93 -6.12
CA ARG A 41 -20.82 -13.04 -6.89
C ARG A 41 -19.58 -12.56 -7.65
N LYS A 42 -18.58 -13.44 -7.77
CA LYS A 42 -17.43 -13.26 -8.65
C LYS A 42 -17.90 -13.13 -10.10
N THR A 43 -17.22 -12.29 -10.89
CA THR A 43 -17.46 -12.15 -12.33
C THR A 43 -16.72 -13.24 -13.11
N LEU A 44 -15.47 -13.53 -12.70
CA LEU A 44 -14.65 -14.58 -13.28
C LEU A 44 -14.97 -15.93 -12.62
N SER A 45 -14.74 -17.03 -13.37
CA SER A 45 -14.88 -18.39 -12.85
C SER A 45 -13.79 -18.73 -11.83
N GLU A 46 -14.01 -19.75 -11.02
CA GLU A 46 -13.02 -20.19 -10.02
C GLU A 46 -11.74 -20.70 -10.70
N GLU A 47 -11.86 -21.33 -11.86
CA GLU A 47 -10.73 -21.79 -12.69
C GLU A 47 -9.88 -20.61 -13.19
N GLU A 48 -10.51 -19.50 -13.58
CA GLU A 48 -9.82 -18.28 -13.97
C GLU A 48 -9.10 -17.65 -12.78
N TRP A 49 -9.74 -17.58 -11.62
CA TRP A 49 -9.10 -17.11 -10.39
C TRP A 49 -7.84 -17.94 -10.05
N GLN A 50 -7.94 -19.28 -10.12
CA GLN A 50 -6.80 -20.17 -9.85
C GLN A 50 -5.69 -20.01 -10.89
N ARG A 51 -6.05 -19.83 -12.16
CA ARG A 51 -5.09 -19.62 -13.25
C ARG A 51 -4.36 -18.29 -13.12
N LEU A 52 -5.05 -17.23 -12.73
CA LEU A 52 -4.51 -15.88 -12.64
C LEU A 52 -3.69 -15.65 -11.37
N ALA A 53 -4.09 -16.21 -10.22
CA ALA A 53 -3.44 -15.96 -8.95
C ALA A 53 -2.00 -16.49 -8.92
N ASP A 54 -1.04 -15.62 -8.61
CA ASP A 54 0.35 -15.96 -8.33
C ASP A 54 0.60 -16.20 -6.85
N GLY A 55 -0.19 -15.55 -5.99
CA GLY A 55 -0.17 -15.73 -4.54
C GLY A 55 -1.56 -15.81 -3.95
N VAL A 56 -1.78 -16.75 -3.04
CA VAL A 56 -3.07 -16.96 -2.36
C VAL A 56 -2.85 -16.90 -0.86
N PHE A 57 -3.61 -16.03 -0.18
CA PHE A 57 -3.62 -15.96 1.27
C PHE A 57 -4.79 -16.78 1.83
N THR A 58 -4.49 -17.70 2.74
CA THR A 58 -5.50 -18.51 3.44
C THR A 58 -5.43 -18.24 4.93
N ARG A 59 -6.57 -17.90 5.54
CA ARG A 59 -6.67 -17.72 7.00
C ARG A 59 -6.47 -19.05 7.71
N LEU A 60 -5.83 -19.01 8.89
CA LEU A 60 -5.74 -20.18 9.77
C LEU A 60 -7.06 -20.39 10.48
N SER A 61 -7.59 -21.63 10.42
CA SER A 61 -8.79 -22.02 11.15
C SER A 61 -8.51 -22.06 12.66
N GLY A 62 -9.40 -21.50 13.51
CA GLY A 62 -9.36 -21.65 14.97
C GLY A 62 -8.53 -20.62 15.73
N ALA A 63 -7.87 -19.70 15.11
CA ALA A 63 -7.24 -18.58 15.77
C ALA A 63 -8.24 -17.42 15.87
N GLY A 64 -8.99 -17.31 16.95
CA GLY A 64 -9.85 -16.21 17.37
C GLY A 64 -9.99 -15.01 16.40
N SER A 65 -9.94 -13.78 16.85
CA SER A 65 -9.96 -12.55 16.01
C SER A 65 -8.67 -12.32 15.23
N ASP A 66 -7.73 -13.27 15.24
CA ASP A 66 -6.41 -13.12 14.64
C ASP A 66 -6.50 -13.29 13.12
N GLU A 67 -6.27 -12.22 12.38
CA GLU A 67 -6.26 -12.21 10.90
C GLU A 67 -5.04 -12.92 10.30
N ARG A 68 -4.34 -13.74 11.08
CA ARG A 68 -3.16 -14.50 10.62
C ARG A 68 -3.54 -15.59 9.65
N GLY A 69 -2.61 -15.85 8.74
CA GLY A 69 -2.78 -16.86 7.71
C GLY A 69 -1.47 -17.29 7.08
N ARG A 70 -1.60 -18.00 6.00
CA ARG A 70 -0.47 -18.48 5.22
C ARG A 70 -0.63 -18.09 3.77
N TRP A 71 0.50 -17.76 3.14
CA TRP A 71 0.59 -17.55 1.72
C TRP A 71 1.02 -18.83 1.03
N TRP A 72 0.35 -19.14 -0.05
CA TRP A 72 0.85 -20.01 -1.11
C TRP A 72 1.33 -19.14 -2.28
N PHE A 73 2.43 -19.51 -2.91
CA PHE A 73 3.00 -18.79 -4.05
C PHE A 73 3.28 -19.75 -5.19
N ARG A 74 2.93 -19.32 -6.39
CA ARG A 74 3.32 -20.00 -7.63
C ARG A 74 4.82 -19.91 -7.86
N ASP A 75 5.42 -18.77 -7.55
CA ASP A 75 6.86 -18.49 -7.61
C ASP A 75 7.36 -18.10 -6.21
N GLY A 76 8.25 -18.93 -5.65
CA GLY A 76 8.79 -18.70 -4.30
C GLY A 76 9.54 -17.37 -4.13
N ARG A 77 9.96 -16.72 -5.23
CA ARG A 77 10.59 -15.40 -5.20
C ARG A 77 9.65 -14.32 -4.67
N MET A 78 8.33 -14.51 -4.79
CA MET A 78 7.35 -13.58 -4.21
C MET A 78 7.50 -13.43 -2.69
N ALA A 79 7.94 -14.47 -1.98
CA ALA A 79 8.15 -14.42 -0.53
C ALA A 79 9.20 -13.38 -0.12
N GLN A 80 10.13 -13.03 -1.01
CA GLN A 80 11.16 -12.02 -0.76
C GLN A 80 10.65 -10.58 -0.96
N GLY A 81 9.43 -10.43 -1.48
CA GLY A 81 8.83 -9.15 -1.83
C GLY A 81 9.25 -8.65 -3.21
N TRP A 82 8.59 -7.59 -3.63
CA TRP A 82 8.84 -6.87 -4.90
C TRP A 82 8.52 -5.38 -4.73
N THR A 83 8.85 -4.58 -5.72
CA THR A 83 8.59 -3.15 -5.70
C THR A 83 7.55 -2.80 -6.76
N VAL A 84 6.65 -1.87 -6.42
CA VAL A 84 5.76 -1.20 -7.35
C VAL A 84 6.04 0.29 -7.36
N GLU A 85 5.71 0.95 -8.47
CA GLU A 85 5.85 2.40 -8.61
C GLU A 85 4.47 3.04 -8.74
N TYR A 86 4.28 4.14 -8.02
CA TYR A 86 3.19 5.09 -8.24
C TYR A 86 3.75 6.35 -8.88
N ARG A 87 3.14 6.80 -9.96
CA ARG A 87 3.57 8.01 -10.68
C ARG A 87 2.37 8.89 -11.05
N ARG A 88 2.45 10.16 -10.69
CA ARG A 88 1.53 11.20 -11.13
C ARG A 88 2.27 12.52 -11.27
N GLY A 89 2.50 12.96 -12.49
CA GLY A 89 3.32 14.15 -12.73
C GLY A 89 4.71 14.03 -12.13
N LEU A 90 5.04 14.93 -11.21
CA LEU A 90 6.32 14.91 -10.49
C LEU A 90 6.34 14.00 -9.27
N LEU A 91 5.17 13.54 -8.79
CA LEU A 91 5.10 12.58 -7.70
C LEU A 91 5.52 11.20 -8.20
N GLN A 92 6.60 10.67 -7.62
CA GLN A 92 7.10 9.32 -7.89
C GLN A 92 7.39 8.63 -6.57
N LEU A 93 6.69 7.52 -6.31
CA LEU A 93 6.88 6.72 -5.11
C LEU A 93 7.23 5.29 -5.52
N ARG A 94 8.23 4.71 -4.85
CA ARG A 94 8.58 3.31 -4.95
C ARG A 94 8.24 2.62 -3.65
N MET A 95 7.29 1.70 -3.73
CA MET A 95 6.76 0.98 -2.57
C MET A 95 7.15 -0.48 -2.65
N ARG A 96 7.92 -0.94 -1.67
CA ARG A 96 8.23 -2.35 -1.49
C ARG A 96 7.02 -3.07 -0.94
N LEU A 97 6.65 -4.18 -1.53
CA LEU A 97 5.60 -5.07 -1.08
C LEU A 97 6.21 -6.36 -0.56
N VAL A 98 5.76 -6.82 0.60
CA VAL A 98 6.23 -8.07 1.20
C VAL A 98 5.02 -8.81 1.78
N PRO A 99 4.76 -10.05 1.37
CA PRO A 99 3.76 -10.89 2.02
C PRO A 99 4.11 -11.08 3.51
N THR A 100 3.17 -10.77 4.37
CA THR A 100 3.33 -10.93 5.83
C THR A 100 2.53 -12.12 6.34
N SER A 101 2.60 -12.41 7.63
CA SER A 101 1.70 -13.40 8.27
C SER A 101 0.22 -12.98 8.25
N PHE A 102 -0.08 -11.78 7.77
CA PHE A 102 -1.41 -11.24 7.55
C PHE A 102 -1.71 -11.15 6.05
N LYS A 103 -2.98 -10.84 5.70
CA LYS A 103 -3.38 -10.65 4.30
C LYS A 103 -2.77 -9.41 3.63
N HIS A 104 -2.16 -8.51 4.39
CA HIS A 104 -1.59 -7.26 3.91
C HIS A 104 -0.18 -7.44 3.35
N VAL A 105 0.14 -6.66 2.32
CA VAL A 105 1.44 -6.72 1.62
C VAL A 105 2.22 -5.41 1.70
N GLY A 106 1.80 -4.48 2.57
CA GLY A 106 2.48 -3.22 2.78
C GLY A 106 1.99 -2.06 1.93
N LEU A 107 0.91 -2.22 1.18
CA LEU A 107 0.33 -1.17 0.36
C LEU A 107 -1.20 -1.23 0.44
N PHE A 108 -1.81 -0.05 0.53
CA PHE A 108 -3.24 0.21 0.40
C PHE A 108 -3.45 1.08 -0.84
N PRO A 109 -3.75 0.49 -2.01
CA PRO A 109 -3.81 1.22 -3.27
C PRO A 109 -4.92 2.27 -3.31
N GLU A 110 -5.99 2.09 -2.55
CA GLU A 110 -7.08 3.05 -2.38
C GLU A 110 -6.61 4.38 -1.77
N GLN A 111 -5.45 4.40 -1.11
CA GLN A 111 -4.85 5.61 -0.54
C GLN A 111 -4.17 6.49 -1.60
N ALA A 112 -4.03 6.05 -2.83
CA ALA A 112 -3.34 6.81 -3.87
C ALA A 112 -4.01 8.17 -4.13
N ALA A 113 -5.35 8.26 -4.06
CA ALA A 113 -6.07 9.53 -4.14
C ALA A 113 -5.69 10.50 -3.01
N ASN A 114 -5.47 9.98 -1.80
CA ASN A 114 -5.00 10.78 -0.66
C ASN A 114 -3.54 11.21 -0.85
N TRP A 115 -2.69 10.37 -1.46
CA TRP A 115 -1.30 10.78 -1.76
C TRP A 115 -1.27 11.94 -2.74
N ASP A 116 -2.12 11.92 -3.76
CA ASP A 116 -2.27 13.01 -4.73
C ASP A 116 -2.71 14.30 -4.03
N TYR A 117 -3.74 14.22 -3.21
CA TYR A 117 -4.25 15.35 -2.44
C TYR A 117 -3.16 15.95 -1.53
N ILE A 118 -2.46 15.09 -0.78
CA ILE A 118 -1.38 15.49 0.13
C ILE A 118 -0.25 16.18 -0.67
N TYR A 119 0.18 15.56 -1.77
CA TYR A 119 1.22 16.12 -2.62
C TYR A 119 0.85 17.51 -3.14
N ASP A 120 -0.34 17.65 -3.73
CA ASP A 120 -0.78 18.92 -4.34
C ASP A 120 -0.95 20.03 -3.31
N HIS A 121 -1.49 19.73 -2.12
CA HIS A 121 -1.65 20.70 -1.05
C HIS A 121 -0.30 21.13 -0.47
N THR A 122 0.57 20.18 -0.21
CA THR A 122 1.91 20.41 0.33
C THR A 122 2.76 21.22 -0.65
N ALA A 123 2.75 20.89 -1.93
CA ALA A 123 3.48 21.64 -2.96
C ALA A 123 3.01 23.09 -3.05
N ARG A 124 1.69 23.32 -3.02
CA ARG A 124 1.14 24.71 -2.99
C ARG A 124 1.58 25.50 -1.74
N MET A 125 1.70 24.85 -0.59
CA MET A 125 2.21 25.49 0.63
C MET A 125 3.70 25.80 0.51
N ALA A 126 4.49 24.88 -0.02
CA ALA A 126 5.94 25.06 -0.21
C ALA A 126 6.27 26.23 -1.14
N LEU A 127 5.45 26.49 -2.15
CA LEU A 127 5.59 27.65 -3.06
C LEU A 127 5.46 29.01 -2.34
N ARG A 128 4.95 29.04 -1.11
CA ARG A 128 4.86 30.27 -0.29
C ARG A 128 6.17 30.62 0.44
N GLY A 129 7.23 29.87 0.20
CA GLY A 129 8.59 30.20 0.65
C GLY A 129 9.05 29.51 1.94
N THR A 130 8.20 28.71 2.61
CA THR A 130 8.58 27.94 3.80
C THR A 130 8.22 26.48 3.62
N ALA A 131 9.16 25.57 3.88
CA ALA A 131 8.89 24.14 3.83
C ALA A 131 7.81 23.77 4.87
N PRO A 132 6.67 23.22 4.46
CA PRO A 132 5.62 22.81 5.39
C PRO A 132 6.12 21.75 6.38
N GLU A 133 5.63 21.79 7.60
CA GLU A 133 5.82 20.72 8.58
C GLU A 133 4.58 19.82 8.59
N VAL A 134 4.78 18.51 8.41
CA VAL A 134 3.72 17.53 8.33
C VAL A 134 3.93 16.46 9.39
N LEU A 135 2.92 16.26 10.24
CA LEU A 135 2.84 15.13 11.16
C LEU A 135 1.89 14.07 10.58
N ASN A 136 2.41 12.86 10.34
CA ASN A 136 1.61 11.72 9.91
C ASN A 136 1.56 10.67 11.02
N LEU A 137 0.36 10.46 11.57
CA LEU A 137 0.08 9.47 12.63
C LEU A 137 -0.51 8.20 11.99
N PHE A 138 -0.25 7.03 12.61
CA PHE A 138 -0.65 5.73 12.07
C PHE A 138 -0.13 5.53 10.64
N ALA A 139 1.12 5.91 10.45
CA ALA A 139 1.66 6.26 9.14
C ALA A 139 2.03 5.03 8.29
N TYR A 140 1.96 3.82 8.86
CA TYR A 140 2.16 2.54 8.20
C TYR A 140 3.48 2.48 7.41
N THR A 141 3.46 2.01 6.16
CA THR A 141 4.64 1.90 5.26
C THR A 141 4.99 3.20 4.53
N GLY A 142 4.31 4.31 4.88
CA GLY A 142 4.76 5.66 4.57
C GLY A 142 4.15 6.34 3.35
N GLY A 143 3.18 5.78 2.63
CA GLY A 143 2.67 6.37 1.38
C GLY A 143 2.35 7.87 1.51
N ALA A 144 1.57 8.27 2.51
CA ALA A 144 1.23 9.68 2.77
C ALA A 144 2.45 10.52 3.17
N SER A 145 3.35 9.97 4.00
CA SER A 145 4.59 10.64 4.40
C SER A 145 5.51 10.91 3.20
N LEU A 146 5.65 9.93 2.31
CA LEU A 146 6.46 10.05 1.12
C LEU A 146 5.87 11.07 0.13
N ALA A 147 4.55 11.11 -0.01
CA ALA A 147 3.87 12.09 -0.85
C ALA A 147 4.12 13.53 -0.36
N ALA A 148 3.99 13.76 0.96
CA ALA A 148 4.29 15.06 1.57
C ALA A 148 5.78 15.43 1.41
N CYS A 149 6.69 14.48 1.64
CA CYS A 149 8.13 14.68 1.49
C CYS A 149 8.51 15.02 0.04
N ALA A 150 7.95 14.29 -0.94
CA ALA A 150 8.16 14.56 -2.37
C ALA A 150 7.71 15.96 -2.79
N ALA A 151 6.73 16.53 -2.07
CA ALA A 151 6.24 17.90 -2.26
C ALA A 151 7.04 18.96 -1.51
N GLY A 152 8.14 18.61 -0.83
CA GLY A 152 9.04 19.52 -0.14
C GLY A 152 8.73 19.77 1.33
N ALA A 153 7.90 18.96 1.98
CA ALA A 153 7.65 19.04 3.41
C ALA A 153 8.78 18.44 4.26
N ARG A 154 8.91 18.97 5.48
CA ARG A 154 9.56 18.28 6.59
C ARG A 154 8.52 17.40 7.27
N VAL A 155 8.72 16.09 7.23
CA VAL A 155 7.71 15.12 7.69
C VAL A 155 8.16 14.42 8.96
N THR A 156 7.28 14.37 9.95
CA THR A 156 7.38 13.47 11.11
C THR A 156 6.44 12.29 10.90
N HIS A 157 7.01 11.11 10.75
CA HIS A 157 6.30 9.85 10.52
C HIS A 157 6.22 9.06 11.83
N VAL A 158 5.03 8.74 12.27
CA VAL A 158 4.77 8.08 13.56
C VAL A 158 3.92 6.83 13.38
N ASP A 159 4.42 5.70 13.85
CA ASP A 159 3.67 4.44 13.93
C ASP A 159 4.10 3.65 15.17
N SER A 160 3.20 2.84 15.72
CA SER A 160 3.45 2.00 16.90
C SER A 160 4.20 0.71 16.55
N VAL A 161 4.24 0.30 15.29
CA VAL A 161 4.87 -0.94 14.85
C VAL A 161 6.24 -0.66 14.26
N ARG A 162 7.30 -0.99 15.01
CA ARG A 162 8.70 -0.75 14.61
C ARG A 162 9.03 -1.29 13.22
N GLN A 163 8.50 -2.46 12.87
CA GLN A 163 8.78 -3.09 11.58
C GLN A 163 8.22 -2.26 10.40
N VAL A 164 7.02 -1.68 10.52
CA VAL A 164 6.45 -0.85 9.45
C VAL A 164 7.16 0.50 9.35
N VAL A 165 7.67 1.05 10.46
CA VAL A 165 8.52 2.25 10.45
C VAL A 165 9.83 2.00 9.69
N THR A 166 10.45 0.84 9.90
CA THR A 166 11.65 0.43 9.13
C THR A 166 11.31 0.30 7.65
N TRP A 167 10.19 -0.32 7.34
CA TRP A 167 9.72 -0.48 5.97
C TRP A 167 9.41 0.87 5.29
N ALA A 168 8.81 1.83 6.03
CA ALA A 168 8.60 3.19 5.52
C ALA A 168 9.92 3.89 5.16
N ARG A 169 10.98 3.66 5.94
CA ARG A 169 12.33 4.17 5.64
C ARG A 169 12.89 3.53 4.36
N GLU A 170 12.76 2.22 4.20
CA GLU A 170 13.17 1.53 2.97
C GLU A 170 12.43 2.09 1.74
N ASN A 171 11.13 2.37 1.86
CA ASN A 171 10.33 2.97 0.79
C ASN A 171 10.77 4.42 0.47
N MET A 172 11.14 5.20 1.49
CA MET A 172 11.70 6.54 1.31
C MET A 172 13.01 6.48 0.50
N GLU A 173 13.94 5.63 0.92
CA GLU A 173 15.22 5.44 0.25
C GLU A 173 15.04 4.96 -1.20
N ALA A 174 14.15 3.98 -1.42
CA ALA A 174 13.81 3.48 -2.75
C ALA A 174 13.18 4.56 -3.65
N SER A 175 12.44 5.50 -3.06
CA SER A 175 11.85 6.65 -3.76
C SER A 175 12.84 7.79 -4.01
N GLY A 176 14.10 7.67 -3.56
CA GLY A 176 15.12 8.72 -3.69
C GLY A 176 14.85 9.96 -2.82
N LEU A 177 13.99 9.83 -1.82
CA LEU A 177 13.60 10.93 -0.93
C LEU A 177 14.55 11.01 0.28
N LYS A 178 14.70 12.23 0.80
CA LYS A 178 15.51 12.52 1.99
C LYS A 178 14.68 13.41 2.93
N ALA A 179 15.07 13.48 4.20
CA ALA A 179 14.47 14.42 5.17
C ALA A 179 13.09 14.04 5.74
N VAL A 180 12.87 12.75 6.06
CA VAL A 180 11.76 12.32 6.93
C VAL A 180 12.30 11.96 8.31
N SER A 181 11.71 12.50 9.37
CA SER A 181 11.96 12.05 10.73
C SER A 181 11.03 10.88 11.05
N TYR A 182 11.62 9.74 11.42
CA TYR A 182 10.86 8.54 11.75
C TYR A 182 10.83 8.33 13.26
N THR A 183 9.65 8.20 13.82
CA THR A 183 9.45 7.94 15.25
C THR A 183 8.61 6.66 15.43
N HIS A 184 9.13 5.76 16.23
CA HIS A 184 8.40 4.61 16.74
C HIS A 184 7.95 4.92 18.16
N LEU A 185 6.64 4.90 18.41
CA LEU A 185 6.07 5.02 19.75
C LEU A 185 5.72 3.61 20.24
N THR A 186 6.37 3.19 21.31
CA THR A 186 5.93 2.02 22.11
C THR A 186 4.84 2.51 23.06
N LEU A 187 3.62 2.02 22.87
CA LEU A 187 2.51 2.21 23.79
C LEU A 187 2.57 1.14 24.89
#